data_ba4837b1b72fd20b0e5fbf7ef0688e00
#
_entry.id   ba4837b1b72fd20b0e5fbf7ef0688e00
#
_cell.length_a   1.000
_cell.length_b   1.000
_cell.length_c   1.000
_cell.angle_alpha   90.00
_cell.angle_beta   90.00
_cell.angle_gamma   90.00
#
_symmetry.space_group_name_H-M   'P 1'
#
loop_
_entity.id
_entity.type
_entity.pdbx_description
1 polymer ?
#
loop_
_entity_poly.entity_id
_entity_poly.type
_entity_poly.pdbx_seq_one_letter_code
_entity_poly.pdbx_strand_id
1 'polypeptide(L)'
;MSMMDMPIKEMEAYLGSSIKPNDFDNFWDREINSITEENLKYRMVKKEFKNKQSEYYEIYFNGIDGAEIYAKYICPSSKKKFPIVLEFHDYKEASKGWYHLSRYVAIGYSVVAMDCRGQGGKSQDIGGIKGSTVCGHVINGLDGELKDMYYRKVYLDAYILSRIIEKFEKTDISKIISFGKGQGAALALVVAALNKNINKCSLQYPFLVDFKRVWDMDLDVNAYEGIRYYFRWFDPMHIREKEVFEKLAYIDIVNF
;
A
#
# COMPACT_ATOMS: atom_id res chain seq x y z
N MET A 1 26.89 8.42 -21.37
CA MET A 1 25.73 8.02 -20.55
C MET A 1 25.65 9.00 -19.40
N SER A 2 24.57 9.77 -19.30
CA SER A 2 24.31 10.52 -18.07
C SER A 2 24.16 9.51 -16.94
N MET A 3 24.98 9.62 -15.90
CA MET A 3 24.69 8.89 -14.65
C MET A 3 23.38 9.48 -14.12
N MET A 4 22.33 8.72 -14.19
CA MET A 4 21.00 9.13 -13.70
C MET A 4 20.87 8.98 -12.19
N ASP A 5 21.91 8.52 -11.50
CA ASP A 5 21.91 8.33 -10.07
C ASP A 5 23.31 8.49 -9.46
N MET A 6 23.37 8.47 -8.13
CA MET A 6 24.63 8.62 -7.39
C MET A 6 25.47 7.33 -7.42
N PRO A 7 26.80 7.42 -7.18
CA PRO A 7 27.67 6.26 -7.01
C PRO A 7 27.23 5.36 -5.85
N ILE A 8 27.48 4.04 -5.95
CA ILE A 8 27.06 3.05 -4.92
C ILE A 8 27.48 3.46 -3.50
N LYS A 9 28.69 3.97 -3.32
CA LYS A 9 29.18 4.42 -2.00
C LYS A 9 28.38 5.58 -1.41
N GLU A 10 27.86 6.45 -2.26
CA GLU A 10 26.99 7.55 -1.83
C GLU A 10 25.58 7.02 -1.52
N MET A 11 25.09 6.06 -2.31
CA MET A 11 23.80 5.40 -2.03
C MET A 11 23.80 4.68 -0.68
N GLU A 12 24.92 4.03 -0.28
CA GLU A 12 25.04 3.34 1.01
C GLU A 12 24.92 4.31 2.21
N ALA A 13 25.28 5.58 2.00
CA ALA A 13 25.19 6.62 3.04
C ALA A 13 23.95 7.52 2.90
N TYR A 14 23.16 7.32 1.84
CA TYR A 14 22.02 8.18 1.54
C TYR A 14 20.82 7.87 2.45
N LEU A 15 20.33 8.89 3.15
CA LEU A 15 19.22 8.77 4.10
C LEU A 15 17.89 9.34 3.58
N GLY A 16 17.84 9.73 2.30
CA GLY A 16 16.70 10.43 1.70
C GLY A 16 16.81 11.95 1.79
N SER A 17 16.09 12.66 0.94
CA SER A 17 15.93 14.11 0.99
C SER A 17 14.60 14.54 1.63
N SER A 18 13.68 13.61 1.81
CA SER A 18 12.42 13.83 2.51
C SER A 18 12.67 14.09 4.00
N ILE A 19 12.17 15.21 4.50
CA ILE A 19 12.32 15.56 5.93
C ILE A 19 11.15 14.93 6.69
N LYS A 20 11.46 13.98 7.57
CA LYS A 20 10.46 13.35 8.45
C LYS A 20 9.80 14.41 9.32
N PRO A 21 8.45 14.57 9.27
CA PRO A 21 7.74 15.48 10.16
C PRO A 21 7.96 15.13 11.63
N ASN A 22 8.08 16.14 12.49
CA ASN A 22 8.34 15.92 13.93
C ASN A 22 7.24 15.11 14.64
N ASP A 23 6.03 15.16 14.13
CA ASP A 23 4.88 14.43 14.67
C ASP A 23 4.50 13.18 13.85
N PHE A 24 5.35 12.75 12.92
CA PHE A 24 5.09 11.63 12.01
C PHE A 24 4.65 10.36 12.75
N ASP A 25 5.42 9.95 13.76
CA ASP A 25 5.12 8.72 14.52
C ASP A 25 3.80 8.89 15.30
N ASN A 26 3.59 10.05 15.93
CA ASN A 26 2.32 10.36 16.62
C ASN A 26 1.13 10.42 15.66
N PHE A 27 1.34 10.90 14.43
CA PHE A 27 0.31 10.92 13.40
C PHE A 27 -0.12 9.48 13.07
N TRP A 28 0.80 8.62 12.70
CA TRP A 28 0.48 7.24 12.34
C TRP A 28 -0.06 6.43 13.53
N ASP A 29 0.45 6.65 14.74
CA ASP A 29 -0.11 6.05 15.95
C ASP A 29 -1.58 6.43 16.18
N ARG A 30 -1.94 7.70 15.99
CA ARG A 30 -3.35 8.14 16.06
C ARG A 30 -4.20 7.48 14.97
N GLU A 31 -3.68 7.40 13.76
CA GLU A 31 -4.37 6.80 12.63
C GLU A 31 -4.68 5.31 12.87
N ILE A 32 -3.71 4.52 13.26
CA ILE A 32 -3.94 3.11 13.54
C ILE A 32 -4.78 2.87 14.78
N ASN A 33 -4.67 3.72 15.82
CA ASN A 33 -5.49 3.64 17.03
C ASN A 33 -6.95 4.06 16.79
N SER A 34 -7.25 4.77 15.72
CA SER A 34 -8.63 5.11 15.32
C SER A 34 -9.38 3.92 14.71
N ILE A 35 -8.68 2.86 14.32
CA ILE A 35 -9.26 1.65 13.73
C ILE A 35 -9.90 0.81 14.82
N THR A 36 -11.21 0.63 14.71
CA THR A 36 -12.04 -0.10 15.67
C THR A 36 -12.27 -1.56 15.25
N GLU A 37 -12.84 -2.36 16.14
CA GLU A 37 -13.27 -3.73 15.80
C GLU A 37 -14.31 -3.78 14.65
N GLU A 38 -15.07 -2.71 14.44
CA GLU A 38 -15.98 -2.58 13.30
C GLU A 38 -15.24 -2.59 11.97
N ASN A 39 -14.11 -1.89 11.88
CA ASN A 39 -13.26 -1.88 10.68
C ASN A 39 -12.62 -3.25 10.40
N LEU A 40 -12.50 -4.10 11.42
CA LEU A 40 -11.94 -5.44 11.29
C LEU A 40 -12.98 -6.52 10.95
N LYS A 41 -14.23 -6.14 10.71
CA LYS A 41 -15.26 -7.05 10.18
C LYS A 41 -15.02 -7.30 8.69
N TYR A 42 -15.23 -8.52 8.28
CA TYR A 42 -15.07 -8.93 6.88
C TYR A 42 -16.09 -9.98 6.48
N ARG A 43 -16.36 -10.05 5.19
CA ARG A 43 -17.15 -11.10 4.56
C ARG A 43 -16.22 -11.97 3.71
N MET A 44 -16.29 -13.27 3.90
CA MET A 44 -15.52 -14.26 3.16
C MET A 44 -16.46 -15.08 2.28
N VAL A 45 -16.20 -15.10 0.97
CA VAL A 45 -17.01 -15.83 -0.01
C VAL A 45 -16.16 -16.92 -0.66
N LYS A 46 -16.52 -18.18 -0.39
CA LYS A 46 -15.79 -19.30 -0.98
C LYS A 46 -16.00 -19.36 -2.50
N LYS A 47 -14.93 -19.66 -3.21
CA LYS A 47 -14.93 -19.87 -4.67
C LYS A 47 -14.66 -21.34 -4.97
N GLU A 48 -15.44 -21.89 -5.89
CA GLU A 48 -15.29 -23.27 -6.32
C GLU A 48 -14.28 -23.39 -7.47
N PHE A 49 -13.16 -24.06 -7.18
CA PHE A 49 -12.17 -24.45 -8.18
C PHE A 49 -11.96 -25.96 -8.13
N LYS A 50 -11.61 -26.57 -9.25
CA LYS A 50 -11.33 -28.01 -9.34
C LYS A 50 -10.05 -28.49 -8.63
N ASN A 51 -9.35 -27.58 -7.91
CA ASN A 51 -8.15 -27.91 -7.15
C ASN A 51 -8.54 -28.38 -5.73
N LYS A 52 -8.28 -29.65 -5.44
CA LYS A 52 -8.57 -30.23 -4.12
C LYS A 52 -7.52 -29.88 -3.03
N GLN A 53 -6.37 -29.35 -3.41
CA GLN A 53 -5.27 -29.05 -2.48
C GLN A 53 -5.36 -27.66 -1.87
N SER A 54 -6.24 -26.80 -2.40
CA SER A 54 -6.38 -25.41 -1.98
C SER A 54 -7.82 -25.00 -1.84
N GLU A 55 -8.08 -24.10 -0.93
CA GLU A 55 -9.34 -23.39 -0.77
C GLU A 55 -9.16 -21.94 -1.23
N TYR A 56 -10.18 -21.39 -1.86
CA TYR A 56 -10.16 -20.09 -2.51
C TYR A 56 -11.31 -19.23 -1.97
N TYR A 57 -11.01 -17.98 -1.61
CA TYR A 57 -12.00 -17.08 -1.04
C TYR A 57 -11.82 -15.67 -1.60
N GLU A 58 -12.93 -14.99 -1.85
CA GLU A 58 -12.98 -13.54 -1.96
C GLU A 58 -13.23 -12.95 -0.58
N ILE A 59 -12.47 -11.94 -0.22
CA ILE A 59 -12.60 -11.19 1.03
C ILE A 59 -13.12 -9.79 0.69
N TYR A 60 -14.08 -9.31 1.46
CA TYR A 60 -14.60 -7.96 1.39
C TYR A 60 -14.63 -7.37 2.79
N PHE A 61 -14.13 -6.18 2.95
CA PHE A 61 -14.12 -5.45 4.23
C PHE A 61 -14.27 -3.95 4.02
N ASN A 62 -14.67 -3.25 5.06
CA ASN A 62 -14.77 -1.79 5.03
C ASN A 62 -13.39 -1.17 5.34
N GLY A 63 -12.78 -0.56 4.35
CA GLY A 63 -11.62 0.29 4.51
C GLY A 63 -11.99 1.63 5.14
N ILE A 64 -11.05 2.55 5.13
CA ILE A 64 -11.26 3.90 5.65
C ILE A 64 -12.36 4.62 4.87
N ASP A 65 -13.12 5.44 5.57
CA ASP A 65 -14.27 6.21 5.05
C ASP A 65 -15.41 5.32 4.49
N GLY A 66 -15.42 4.02 4.83
CA GLY A 66 -16.47 3.08 4.41
C GLY A 66 -16.33 2.52 3.00
N ALA A 67 -15.19 2.69 2.33
CA ALA A 67 -14.93 2.07 1.04
C ALA A 67 -14.91 0.54 1.14
N GLU A 68 -15.66 -0.17 0.28
CA GLU A 68 -15.56 -1.63 0.22
C GLU A 68 -14.25 -2.04 -0.47
N ILE A 69 -13.37 -2.70 0.28
CA ILE A 69 -12.09 -3.18 -0.19
C ILE A 69 -12.17 -4.69 -0.44
N TYR A 70 -11.59 -5.09 -1.56
CA TYR A 70 -11.56 -6.47 -2.03
C TYR A 70 -10.18 -7.08 -1.89
N ALA A 71 -10.12 -8.35 -1.51
CA ALA A 71 -8.91 -9.15 -1.55
C ALA A 71 -9.21 -10.61 -1.95
N LYS A 72 -8.21 -11.29 -2.47
CA LYS A 72 -8.23 -12.73 -2.74
C LYS A 72 -7.48 -13.46 -1.64
N TYR A 73 -8.04 -14.54 -1.15
CA TYR A 73 -7.39 -15.44 -0.19
C TYR A 73 -7.31 -16.85 -0.73
N ILE A 74 -6.12 -17.45 -0.65
CA ILE A 74 -5.90 -18.87 -0.97
C ILE A 74 -5.15 -19.50 0.19
N CYS A 75 -5.61 -20.66 0.64
CA CYS A 75 -4.94 -21.44 1.66
C CYS A 75 -4.95 -22.93 1.32
N PRO A 76 -4.01 -23.73 1.88
CA PRO A 76 -4.04 -25.17 1.74
C PRO A 76 -5.36 -25.78 2.31
N SER A 77 -5.88 -26.83 1.64
CA SER A 77 -7.04 -27.60 2.09
C SER A 77 -6.68 -28.49 3.29
N SER A 78 -6.26 -27.90 4.39
CA SER A 78 -5.85 -28.59 5.62
C SER A 78 -6.35 -27.80 6.83
N LYS A 79 -6.57 -28.47 7.96
CA LYS A 79 -6.94 -27.83 9.23
C LYS A 79 -5.74 -27.23 9.99
N LYS A 80 -4.52 -27.36 9.47
CA LYS A 80 -3.32 -26.79 10.08
C LYS A 80 -3.25 -25.28 9.87
N LYS A 81 -2.48 -24.60 10.71
CA LYS A 81 -2.10 -23.20 10.50
C LYS A 81 -0.90 -23.13 9.55
N PHE A 82 -0.88 -22.12 8.71
CA PHE A 82 0.14 -21.90 7.69
C PHE A 82 0.73 -20.50 7.79
N PRO A 83 2.00 -20.32 7.45
CA PRO A 83 2.55 -19.00 7.17
C PRO A 83 1.67 -18.31 6.11
N ILE A 84 1.53 -17.00 6.21
CA ILE A 84 0.72 -16.24 5.29
C ILE A 84 1.52 -15.10 4.64
N VAL A 85 1.35 -14.95 3.34
CA VAL A 85 1.89 -13.82 2.57
C VAL A 85 0.77 -12.82 2.31
N LEU A 86 1.00 -11.57 2.69
CA LEU A 86 0.18 -10.44 2.34
C LEU A 86 0.80 -9.76 1.11
N GLU A 87 0.21 -9.98 -0.08
CA GLU A 87 0.75 -9.51 -1.36
C GLU A 87 0.02 -8.25 -1.82
N PHE A 88 0.78 -7.24 -2.22
CA PHE A 88 0.28 -5.98 -2.78
C PHE A 88 0.76 -5.80 -4.23
N HIS A 89 -0.15 -5.35 -5.09
CA HIS A 89 0.11 -5.14 -6.52
C HIS A 89 0.78 -3.80 -6.81
N ASP A 90 1.37 -3.70 -8.00
CA ASP A 90 1.98 -2.46 -8.50
C ASP A 90 0.93 -1.42 -8.93
N TYR A 91 1.38 -0.19 -9.15
CA TYR A 91 0.54 0.95 -9.48
C TYR A 91 -0.32 0.71 -10.73
N LYS A 92 -1.59 1.10 -10.67
CA LYS A 92 -2.64 0.91 -11.69
C LYS A 92 -2.98 -0.56 -12.00
N GLU A 93 -2.39 -1.51 -11.29
CA GLU A 93 -2.71 -2.93 -11.44
C GLU A 93 -3.88 -3.36 -10.52
N ALA A 94 -4.06 -4.67 -10.41
CA ALA A 94 -4.91 -5.35 -9.45
C ALA A 94 -4.16 -6.55 -8.88
N SER A 95 -4.68 -7.15 -7.82
CA SER A 95 -4.15 -8.42 -7.30
C SER A 95 -4.08 -9.47 -8.41
N LYS A 96 -3.00 -10.22 -8.45
CA LYS A 96 -2.74 -11.21 -9.50
C LYS A 96 -3.86 -12.26 -9.58
N GLY A 97 -3.96 -12.92 -10.72
CA GLY A 97 -4.95 -13.98 -10.96
C GLY A 97 -4.80 -15.16 -10.00
N TRP A 98 -5.88 -15.88 -9.74
CA TRP A 98 -5.93 -17.03 -8.85
C TRP A 98 -4.83 -18.08 -9.12
N TYR A 99 -4.58 -18.38 -10.38
CA TYR A 99 -3.52 -19.31 -10.78
C TYR A 99 -2.13 -18.82 -10.35
N HIS A 100 -1.84 -17.55 -10.57
CA HIS A 100 -0.56 -16.98 -10.16
C HIS A 100 -0.36 -17.03 -8.64
N LEU A 101 -1.40 -16.69 -7.87
CA LEU A 101 -1.36 -16.72 -6.41
C LEU A 101 -1.26 -18.14 -5.84
N SER A 102 -1.76 -19.17 -6.55
CA SER A 102 -1.71 -20.57 -6.07
C SER A 102 -0.28 -21.11 -5.89
N ARG A 103 0.74 -20.46 -6.49
CA ARG A 103 2.15 -20.78 -6.28
C ARG A 103 2.58 -20.78 -4.80
N TYR A 104 1.97 -19.92 -3.99
CA TYR A 104 2.28 -19.87 -2.56
C TYR A 104 1.83 -21.14 -1.84
N VAL A 105 0.68 -21.69 -2.21
CA VAL A 105 0.19 -22.94 -1.63
C VAL A 105 1.10 -24.11 -1.99
N ALA A 106 1.67 -24.13 -3.20
CA ALA A 106 2.60 -25.17 -3.63
C ALA A 106 3.87 -25.26 -2.75
N ILE A 107 4.24 -24.17 -2.10
CA ILE A 107 5.38 -24.10 -1.17
C ILE A 107 4.96 -24.05 0.31
N GLY A 108 3.69 -24.33 0.62
CA GLY A 108 3.20 -24.47 1.98
C GLY A 108 2.77 -23.16 2.66
N TYR A 109 2.46 -22.12 1.90
CA TYR A 109 1.99 -20.82 2.40
C TYR A 109 0.52 -20.59 2.06
N SER A 110 -0.16 -19.83 2.88
CA SER A 110 -1.38 -19.11 2.47
C SER A 110 -0.99 -17.77 1.85
N VAL A 111 -1.89 -17.17 1.06
CA VAL A 111 -1.68 -15.84 0.49
C VAL A 111 -2.98 -15.03 0.53
N VAL A 112 -2.86 -13.76 0.90
CA VAL A 112 -3.92 -12.76 0.70
C VAL A 112 -3.38 -11.66 -0.20
N ALA A 113 -4.13 -11.32 -1.25
CA ALA A 113 -3.75 -10.31 -2.21
C ALA A 113 -4.84 -9.25 -2.34
N MET A 114 -4.55 -8.00 -1.94
CA MET A 114 -5.48 -6.87 -1.91
C MET A 114 -5.54 -6.16 -3.27
N ASP A 115 -6.73 -5.71 -3.65
CA ASP A 115 -6.88 -4.67 -4.67
C ASP A 115 -6.88 -3.30 -3.99
N CYS A 116 -6.02 -2.37 -4.42
CA CYS A 116 -6.03 -0.99 -3.93
C CYS A 116 -7.30 -0.27 -4.39
N ARG A 117 -7.85 0.60 -3.51
CA ARG A 117 -9.03 1.41 -3.83
C ARG A 117 -8.83 2.21 -5.12
N GLY A 118 -9.87 2.31 -5.95
CA GLY A 118 -9.90 3.18 -7.14
C GLY A 118 -8.84 2.90 -8.21
N GLN A 119 -8.15 1.75 -8.15
CA GLN A 119 -7.21 1.30 -9.17
C GLN A 119 -7.81 0.13 -9.98
N GLY A 120 -6.99 -0.69 -10.61
CA GLY A 120 -7.47 -1.94 -11.20
C GLY A 120 -8.11 -2.84 -10.14
N GLY A 121 -9.03 -3.69 -10.54
CA GLY A 121 -9.67 -4.64 -9.63
C GLY A 121 -11.04 -4.19 -9.11
N LYS A 122 -11.42 -4.66 -7.90
CA LYS A 122 -12.80 -4.58 -7.40
C LYS A 122 -12.98 -3.64 -6.22
N SER A 123 -11.92 -3.08 -5.66
CA SER A 123 -12.02 -2.17 -4.52
C SER A 123 -12.59 -0.83 -4.91
N GLN A 124 -13.53 -0.32 -4.11
CA GLN A 124 -14.12 1.00 -4.29
C GLN A 124 -13.16 2.10 -3.85
N ASP A 125 -13.29 3.27 -4.47
CA ASP A 125 -12.85 4.53 -3.90
C ASP A 125 -14.06 5.44 -3.74
N ILE A 126 -14.32 5.85 -2.50
CA ILE A 126 -15.40 6.79 -2.17
C ILE A 126 -14.74 8.12 -1.84
N GLY A 127 -14.89 9.09 -2.70
CA GLY A 127 -14.39 10.42 -2.43
C GLY A 127 -14.52 11.33 -3.63
N GLY A 128 -14.82 12.59 -3.37
CA GLY A 128 -14.76 13.65 -4.37
C GLY A 128 -13.29 13.98 -4.66
N ILE A 129 -12.84 13.67 -5.87
CA ILE A 129 -11.49 14.00 -6.32
C ILE A 129 -11.57 15.32 -7.09
N LYS A 130 -10.72 16.28 -6.76
CA LYS A 130 -10.49 17.47 -7.57
C LYS A 130 -9.34 17.21 -8.52
N GLY A 131 -9.51 17.52 -9.80
CA GLY A 131 -8.48 17.37 -10.83
C GLY A 131 -8.47 16.02 -11.51
N SER A 132 -7.31 15.61 -12.01
CA SER A 132 -7.17 14.41 -12.83
C SER A 132 -7.33 13.11 -12.04
N THR A 133 -8.15 12.19 -12.58
CA THR A 133 -8.27 10.81 -12.07
C THR A 133 -7.38 9.82 -12.82
N VAL A 134 -6.64 10.25 -13.86
CA VAL A 134 -5.87 9.36 -14.75
C VAL A 134 -4.46 9.11 -14.20
N CYS A 135 -3.77 10.14 -13.76
CA CYS A 135 -2.38 10.10 -13.28
C CYS A 135 -2.21 10.85 -11.96
N GLY A 136 -3.20 10.86 -11.10
CA GLY A 136 -3.24 11.79 -9.97
C GLY A 136 -3.28 11.18 -8.58
N HIS A 137 -3.19 9.86 -8.41
CA HIS A 137 -3.35 9.26 -7.09
C HIS A 137 -2.40 9.84 -6.02
N VAL A 138 -1.16 10.17 -6.38
CA VAL A 138 -0.20 10.74 -5.44
C VAL A 138 -0.61 12.13 -4.93
N ILE A 139 -1.36 12.87 -5.73
CA ILE A 139 -1.83 14.23 -5.37
C ILE A 139 -3.29 14.27 -4.93
N ASN A 140 -4.00 13.15 -4.99
CA ASN A 140 -5.39 13.11 -4.58
C ASN A 140 -5.50 13.39 -3.08
N GLY A 141 -6.24 14.45 -2.74
CA GLY A 141 -6.40 14.95 -1.38
C GLY A 141 -5.29 15.88 -0.90
N LEU A 142 -4.24 16.12 -1.70
CA LEU A 142 -3.09 16.95 -1.32
C LEU A 142 -3.46 18.42 -1.04
N ASP A 143 -4.48 18.93 -1.72
CA ASP A 143 -5.02 20.29 -1.53
C ASP A 143 -5.89 20.45 -0.27
N GLY A 144 -6.29 19.33 0.34
CA GLY A 144 -7.07 19.24 1.57
C GLY A 144 -6.22 19.06 2.82
N GLU A 145 -6.78 18.39 3.81
CA GLU A 145 -6.08 17.96 5.02
C GLU A 145 -5.33 16.64 4.80
N LEU A 146 -4.42 16.27 5.71
CA LEU A 146 -3.69 15.00 5.65
C LEU A 146 -4.63 13.78 5.59
N LYS A 147 -5.78 13.86 6.28
CA LYS A 147 -6.79 12.78 6.26
C LYS A 147 -7.39 12.53 4.88
N ASP A 148 -7.36 13.53 3.99
CA ASP A 148 -7.95 13.44 2.66
C ASP A 148 -7.03 12.74 1.66
N MET A 149 -5.73 12.61 1.99
CA MET A 149 -4.72 12.05 1.10
C MET A 149 -5.04 10.60 0.73
N TYR A 150 -5.03 10.30 -0.57
CA TYR A 150 -5.32 8.97 -1.12
C TYR A 150 -4.41 7.88 -0.54
N TYR A 151 -3.07 8.10 -0.53
CA TYR A 151 -2.15 7.06 -0.04
C TYR A 151 -2.22 6.87 1.47
N ARG A 152 -2.59 7.87 2.26
CA ARG A 152 -2.94 7.63 3.67
C ARG A 152 -4.07 6.61 3.78
N LYS A 153 -5.12 6.77 2.97
CA LYS A 153 -6.28 5.84 2.98
C LYS A 153 -5.86 4.44 2.53
N VAL A 154 -5.06 4.33 1.47
CA VAL A 154 -4.54 3.02 0.98
C VAL A 154 -3.67 2.33 2.02
N TYR A 155 -2.82 3.06 2.74
CA TYR A 155 -1.98 2.51 3.80
C TYR A 155 -2.81 1.97 4.96
N LEU A 156 -3.86 2.69 5.35
CA LEU A 156 -4.78 2.23 6.40
C LEU A 156 -5.63 1.03 5.95
N ASP A 157 -6.07 0.96 4.70
CA ASP A 157 -6.74 -0.22 4.16
C ASP A 157 -5.85 -1.46 4.21
N ALA A 158 -4.58 -1.29 3.82
CA ALA A 158 -3.60 -2.36 3.89
C ALA A 158 -3.30 -2.79 5.34
N TYR A 159 -3.24 -1.83 6.27
CA TYR A 159 -3.11 -2.11 7.70
C TYR A 159 -4.34 -2.86 8.23
N ILE A 160 -5.56 -2.42 7.93
CA ILE A 160 -6.80 -3.10 8.31
C ILE A 160 -6.78 -4.56 7.83
N LEU A 161 -6.42 -4.80 6.57
CA LEU A 161 -6.32 -6.15 6.04
C LEU A 161 -5.27 -6.98 6.80
N SER A 162 -4.15 -6.40 7.16
CA SER A 162 -3.10 -7.08 7.94
C SER A 162 -3.61 -7.55 9.32
N ARG A 163 -4.51 -6.78 9.93
CA ARG A 163 -5.17 -7.13 11.21
C ARG A 163 -6.28 -8.17 11.01
N ILE A 164 -7.01 -8.10 9.89
CA ILE A 164 -8.04 -9.07 9.54
C ILE A 164 -7.46 -10.47 9.35
N ILE A 165 -6.32 -10.61 8.66
CA ILE A 165 -5.72 -11.92 8.41
C ILE A 165 -5.23 -12.62 9.68
N GLU A 166 -4.95 -11.88 10.74
CA GLU A 166 -4.62 -12.45 12.06
C GLU A 166 -5.80 -13.23 12.66
N LYS A 167 -7.04 -12.88 12.27
CA LYS A 167 -8.27 -13.53 12.72
C LYS A 167 -8.62 -14.79 11.91
N PHE A 168 -7.91 -15.09 10.82
CA PHE A 168 -8.17 -16.29 10.03
C PHE A 168 -7.76 -17.56 10.78
N GLU A 169 -8.64 -18.53 10.84
CA GLU A 169 -8.41 -19.80 11.56
C GLU A 169 -7.11 -20.50 11.15
N LYS A 170 -6.77 -20.43 9.85
CA LYS A 170 -5.59 -21.10 9.27
C LYS A 170 -4.32 -20.25 9.25
N THR A 171 -4.31 -19.05 9.83
CA THR A 171 -3.12 -18.19 9.88
C THR A 171 -2.22 -18.56 11.06
N ASP A 172 -0.94 -18.79 10.77
CA ASP A 172 0.13 -18.80 11.78
C ASP A 172 0.60 -17.35 11.99
N ILE A 173 0.11 -16.70 13.03
CA ILE A 173 0.40 -15.30 13.36
C ILE A 173 1.88 -15.04 13.66
N SER A 174 2.65 -16.09 13.96
CA SER A 174 4.10 -15.96 14.14
C SER A 174 4.87 -15.96 12.82
N LYS A 175 4.19 -16.07 11.67
CA LYS A 175 4.80 -16.19 10.34
C LYS A 175 4.00 -15.42 9.28
N ILE A 176 3.79 -14.13 9.51
CA ILE A 176 3.16 -13.22 8.55
C ILE A 176 4.25 -12.49 7.76
N ILE A 177 4.15 -12.50 6.46
CA ILE A 177 5.11 -11.89 5.53
C ILE A 177 4.37 -10.88 4.67
N SER A 178 4.87 -9.66 4.55
CA SER A 178 4.40 -8.70 3.56
C SER A 178 5.31 -8.73 2.32
N PHE A 179 4.69 -8.65 1.13
CA PHE A 179 5.40 -8.68 -0.14
C PHE A 179 4.75 -7.73 -1.14
N GLY A 180 5.57 -7.06 -1.94
CA GLY A 180 5.05 -6.24 -3.02
C GLY A 180 6.10 -5.77 -4.00
N LYS A 181 5.61 -5.22 -5.12
CA LYS A 181 6.43 -4.61 -6.17
C LYS A 181 5.92 -3.21 -6.46
N GLY A 182 6.82 -2.26 -6.75
CA GLY A 182 6.46 -0.89 -7.03
C GLY A 182 5.66 -0.25 -5.90
N GLN A 183 4.44 0.20 -6.18
CA GLN A 183 3.49 0.65 -5.16
C GLN A 183 3.26 -0.41 -4.07
N GLY A 184 3.12 -1.67 -4.49
CA GLY A 184 2.92 -2.78 -3.56
C GLY A 184 4.09 -2.97 -2.60
N ALA A 185 5.32 -2.65 -3.03
CA ALA A 185 6.47 -2.67 -2.13
C ALA A 185 6.37 -1.57 -1.07
N ALA A 186 5.90 -0.38 -1.44
CA ALA A 186 5.63 0.67 -0.46
C ALA A 186 4.59 0.22 0.58
N LEU A 187 3.48 -0.36 0.12
CA LEU A 187 2.44 -0.87 1.03
C LEU A 187 2.97 -1.97 1.95
N ALA A 188 3.79 -2.88 1.41
CA ALA A 188 4.39 -3.95 2.19
C ALA A 188 5.31 -3.42 3.30
N LEU A 189 6.09 -2.38 3.01
CA LEU A 189 6.94 -1.70 4.00
C LEU A 189 6.10 -1.02 5.08
N VAL A 190 5.14 -0.20 4.67
CA VAL A 190 4.27 0.55 5.59
C VAL A 190 3.53 -0.39 6.54
N VAL A 191 2.95 -1.47 6.01
CA VAL A 191 2.27 -2.47 6.85
C VAL A 191 3.23 -3.14 7.83
N ALA A 192 4.47 -3.43 7.40
CA ALA A 192 5.47 -4.01 8.29
C ALA A 192 5.94 -3.02 9.38
N ALA A 193 5.99 -1.73 9.08
CA ALA A 193 6.29 -0.68 10.07
C ALA A 193 5.15 -0.48 11.09
N LEU A 194 3.90 -0.50 10.61
CA LEU A 194 2.73 -0.21 11.46
C LEU A 194 2.21 -1.43 12.23
N ASN A 195 2.37 -2.66 11.70
CA ASN A 195 1.88 -3.88 12.34
C ASN A 195 3.05 -4.76 12.82
N LYS A 196 3.27 -4.77 14.11
CA LYS A 196 4.36 -5.53 14.78
C LYS A 196 4.27 -7.06 14.61
N ASN A 197 3.13 -7.59 14.13
CA ASN A 197 2.95 -9.01 13.83
C ASN A 197 3.48 -9.41 12.45
N ILE A 198 3.89 -8.44 11.62
CA ILE A 198 4.59 -8.74 10.36
C ILE A 198 6.04 -9.12 10.68
N ASN A 199 6.39 -10.37 10.41
CA ASN A 199 7.70 -10.91 10.79
C ASN A 199 8.78 -10.64 9.74
N LYS A 200 8.38 -10.55 8.47
CA LYS A 200 9.28 -10.31 7.34
C LYS A 200 8.61 -9.45 6.30
N CYS A 201 9.41 -8.61 5.64
CA CYS A 201 8.99 -7.80 4.52
C CYS A 201 9.92 -8.04 3.33
N SER A 202 9.36 -8.20 2.13
CA SER A 202 10.13 -8.37 0.90
C SER A 202 9.66 -7.35 -0.14
N LEU A 203 10.58 -6.53 -0.61
CA LEU A 203 10.31 -5.38 -1.45
C LEU A 203 10.99 -5.54 -2.81
N GLN A 204 10.25 -5.23 -3.88
CA GLN A 204 10.80 -5.16 -5.22
C GLN A 204 10.55 -3.77 -5.81
N TYR A 205 11.63 -3.00 -6.09
CA TYR A 205 11.56 -1.69 -6.74
C TYR A 205 10.53 -0.74 -6.10
N PRO A 206 10.66 -0.41 -4.81
CA PRO A 206 9.66 0.40 -4.10
C PRO A 206 9.46 1.74 -4.78
N PHE A 207 8.20 2.16 -4.85
CA PHE A 207 7.72 3.44 -5.32
C PHE A 207 7.07 4.19 -4.13
N LEU A 208 6.76 5.45 -4.24
CA LEU A 208 6.35 6.35 -3.14
C LEU A 208 7.49 6.64 -2.16
N VAL A 209 8.67 6.84 -2.72
CA VAL A 209 9.90 7.05 -1.99
C VAL A 209 10.56 8.35 -2.45
N ASP A 210 10.96 9.17 -1.47
CA ASP A 210 11.75 10.39 -1.65
C ASP A 210 11.19 11.36 -2.71
N PHE A 211 9.94 11.78 -2.51
CA PHE A 211 9.21 12.64 -3.45
C PHE A 211 9.98 13.93 -3.80
N LYS A 212 10.66 14.52 -2.82
CA LYS A 212 11.42 15.77 -3.05
C LYS A 212 12.59 15.53 -3.99
N ARG A 213 13.33 14.43 -3.82
CA ARG A 213 14.42 14.07 -4.73
C ARG A 213 13.91 13.82 -6.15
N VAL A 214 12.81 13.09 -6.29
CA VAL A 214 12.18 12.83 -7.60
C VAL A 214 11.85 14.14 -8.30
N TRP A 215 11.30 15.10 -7.59
CA TRP A 215 10.98 16.43 -8.09
C TRP A 215 12.24 17.22 -8.48
N ASP A 216 13.23 17.29 -7.58
CA ASP A 216 14.47 18.06 -7.79
C ASP A 216 15.30 17.52 -8.97
N MET A 217 15.18 16.22 -9.28
CA MET A 217 15.86 15.58 -10.40
C MET A 217 15.04 15.59 -11.71
N ASP A 218 13.88 16.22 -11.75
CA ASP A 218 12.95 16.22 -12.91
C ASP A 218 12.56 14.79 -13.36
N LEU A 219 12.43 13.86 -12.38
CA LEU A 219 12.05 12.46 -12.59
C LEU A 219 10.59 12.18 -12.26
N ASP A 220 9.76 13.20 -12.13
CA ASP A 220 8.32 13.12 -11.84
C ASP A 220 7.52 12.65 -13.07
N VAL A 221 7.80 11.44 -13.49
CA VAL A 221 7.16 10.73 -14.60
C VAL A 221 6.37 9.52 -14.12
N ASN A 222 5.52 8.96 -14.95
CA ASN A 222 4.69 7.78 -14.63
C ASN A 222 3.84 7.99 -13.37
N ALA A 223 4.13 7.22 -12.33
CA ALA A 223 3.37 7.26 -11.08
C ALA A 223 3.58 8.56 -10.27
N TYR A 224 4.70 9.26 -10.47
CA TYR A 224 4.98 10.57 -9.88
C TYR A 224 4.47 11.75 -10.71
N GLU A 225 4.02 11.54 -11.95
CA GLU A 225 3.57 12.59 -12.88
C GLU A 225 2.48 13.49 -12.27
N GLY A 226 1.71 12.97 -11.31
CA GLY A 226 0.75 13.76 -10.56
C GLY A 226 1.34 15.00 -9.88
N ILE A 227 2.60 14.95 -9.42
CA ILE A 227 3.29 16.09 -8.78
C ILE A 227 3.44 17.24 -9.79
N ARG A 228 3.86 16.92 -11.01
CA ARG A 228 3.96 17.89 -12.11
C ARG A 228 2.60 18.49 -12.45
N TYR A 229 1.54 17.67 -12.49
CA TYR A 229 0.18 18.16 -12.71
C TYR A 229 -0.30 19.07 -11.58
N TYR A 230 0.04 18.77 -10.33
CA TYR A 230 -0.32 19.63 -9.21
C TYR A 230 0.25 21.04 -9.40
N PHE A 231 1.56 21.16 -9.60
CA PHE A 231 2.19 22.47 -9.80
C PHE A 231 1.72 23.16 -11.07
N ARG A 232 1.46 22.41 -12.16
CA ARG A 232 0.97 22.99 -13.40
C ARG A 232 -0.43 23.62 -13.28
N TRP A 233 -1.33 23.00 -12.50
CA TRP A 233 -2.75 23.37 -12.49
C TRP A 233 -3.24 23.99 -11.20
N PHE A 234 -2.65 23.66 -10.06
CA PHE A 234 -3.10 24.10 -8.74
C PHE A 234 -2.15 25.10 -8.10
N ASP A 235 -0.86 25.06 -8.41
CA ASP A 235 0.14 26.00 -7.89
C ASP A 235 1.22 26.35 -8.94
N PRO A 236 0.85 26.99 -10.08
CA PRO A 236 1.79 27.27 -11.17
C PRO A 236 2.90 28.27 -10.78
N MET A 237 2.77 28.97 -9.68
CA MET A 237 3.76 29.90 -9.14
C MET A 237 4.64 29.27 -8.07
N HIS A 238 4.43 27.98 -7.74
CA HIS A 238 5.16 27.23 -6.71
C HIS A 238 5.17 27.89 -5.33
N ILE A 239 4.11 28.63 -4.99
CA ILE A 239 4.01 29.35 -3.72
C ILE A 239 3.88 28.36 -2.55
N ARG A 240 3.26 27.22 -2.79
CA ARG A 240 2.99 26.17 -1.78
C ARG A 240 3.95 24.99 -1.87
N GLU A 241 5.03 25.07 -2.63
CA GLU A 241 5.95 23.94 -2.86
C GLU A 241 6.40 23.30 -1.54
N LYS A 242 6.84 24.12 -0.58
CA LYS A 242 7.25 23.64 0.75
C LYS A 242 6.14 22.90 1.47
N GLU A 243 4.94 23.47 1.53
CA GLU A 243 3.76 22.85 2.17
C GLU A 243 3.41 21.51 1.51
N VAL A 244 3.48 21.42 0.18
CA VAL A 244 3.19 20.23 -0.60
C VAL A 244 4.13 19.09 -0.22
N PHE A 245 5.44 19.35 -0.17
CA PHE A 245 6.42 18.32 0.19
C PHE A 245 6.38 17.98 1.69
N GLU A 246 6.04 18.92 2.57
CA GLU A 246 5.76 18.63 3.99
C GLU A 246 4.57 17.66 4.13
N LYS A 247 3.50 17.82 3.34
CA LYS A 247 2.38 16.86 3.32
C LYS A 247 2.76 15.52 2.72
N LEU A 248 3.48 15.51 1.59
CA LEU A 248 3.95 14.28 0.96
C LEU A 248 4.88 13.48 1.88
N ALA A 249 5.61 14.13 2.77
CA ALA A 249 6.48 13.47 3.73
C ALA A 249 5.73 12.50 4.68
N TYR A 250 4.43 12.71 4.93
CA TYR A 250 3.62 11.78 5.73
C TYR A 250 3.32 10.45 5.04
N ILE A 251 3.41 10.40 3.71
CA ILE A 251 3.20 9.18 2.92
C ILE A 251 4.49 8.69 2.24
N ASP A 252 5.60 9.38 2.47
CA ASP A 252 6.90 8.99 1.95
C ASP A 252 7.46 7.80 2.75
N ILE A 253 7.71 6.68 2.06
CA ILE A 253 8.16 5.47 2.73
C ILE A 253 9.58 5.56 3.31
N VAL A 254 10.35 6.58 2.97
CA VAL A 254 11.65 6.88 3.61
C VAL A 254 11.48 7.16 5.11
N ASN A 255 10.32 7.66 5.52
CA ASN A 255 10.03 8.09 6.89
C ASN A 255 9.48 6.99 7.81
N PHE A 256 9.11 5.81 7.26
CA PHE A 256 8.63 4.65 8.00
C PHE A 256 9.82 3.78 8.46
#